data_73249a3c12e2c00267fdbcf2bcdf8f83
#
_entry.id   73249a3c12e2c00267fdbcf2bcdf8f83
#
_cell.length_a   1.000
_cell.length_b   1.000
_cell.length_c   1.000
_cell.angle_alpha   90.00
_cell.angle_beta   90.00
_cell.angle_gamma   90.00
#
_symmetry.space_group_name_H-M   'P 1'
#
loop_
_entity.id
_entity.type
_entity.pdbx_description
1 polymer ?
#
loop_
_entity_poly.entity_id
_entity_poly.type
_entity_poly.pdbx_seq_one_letter_code
_entity_poly.pdbx_strand_id
1 'polypeptide(L)'
;EITKEEMIYRLKSGKNFLGILNDIKRRPEDAANELGVDLSEIESIIQGNSLISQVLIEKAIKIWPVNSRDFFVIRDDCSSGVKIMHAEESKKSSRIMNRAGKPYYEYRDTAMSTVSPFRPEWILELCEVEDNDPNTPNVQWNNGHVMHQFTYFIGEVNFYYRDSKGEKQVAIMNTGDSMYISPFTSHTFATRKGAKENGLILALTYGGKLTGDVQQELSGLSVELGTNFALDFSSKESSSASLLKYHREISNLSFEELSKNTSISISELQLFEIGTKIPSISNLKEIAHALTINLRDLLPNDEIEDKVIVKHNKEGKKWFYPENTKSYEFNELANTSVLPFSKSFEIKVLNSNNSELDLESGLHQY
;
A
#
# COMPACT_ATOMS: atom_id res chain seq x y z
N GLU A 1 -23.46 28.96 5.64
CA GLU A 1 -24.11 27.77 5.07
C GLU A 1 -23.14 26.60 5.16
N ILE A 2 -23.64 25.44 5.57
CA ILE A 2 -22.84 24.21 5.63
C ILE A 2 -22.74 23.65 4.20
N THR A 3 -21.54 23.34 3.75
CA THR A 3 -21.33 22.74 2.42
C THR A 3 -21.92 21.33 2.34
N LYS A 4 -22.21 20.85 1.13
CA LYS A 4 -22.68 19.47 0.90
C LYS A 4 -21.66 18.44 1.45
N GLU A 5 -20.37 18.70 1.28
CA GLU A 5 -19.29 17.85 1.79
C GLU A 5 -19.26 17.79 3.30
N GLU A 6 -19.44 18.94 3.98
CA GLU A 6 -19.51 18.99 5.43
C GLU A 6 -20.74 18.25 5.96
N MET A 7 -21.87 18.36 5.27
CA MET A 7 -23.09 17.61 5.63
C MET A 7 -22.88 16.10 5.50
N ILE A 8 -22.27 15.64 4.42
CA ILE A 8 -21.93 14.21 4.22
C ILE A 8 -20.98 13.72 5.33
N TYR A 9 -19.97 14.52 5.66
CA TYR A 9 -19.02 14.18 6.72
C TYR A 9 -19.70 14.04 8.07
N ARG A 10 -20.60 14.96 8.43
CA ARG A 10 -21.38 14.91 9.69
C ARG A 10 -22.27 13.69 9.77
N LEU A 11 -22.98 13.36 8.69
CA LEU A 11 -23.81 12.14 8.62
C LEU A 11 -22.97 10.88 8.80
N LYS A 12 -21.81 10.83 8.16
CA LYS A 12 -20.87 9.70 8.29
C LYS A 12 -20.33 9.57 9.72
N SER A 13 -19.95 10.70 10.35
CA SER A 13 -19.50 10.74 11.74
C SER A 13 -20.58 10.30 12.72
N GLY A 14 -21.83 10.71 12.50
CA GLY A 14 -22.95 10.29 13.32
C GLY A 14 -23.24 8.79 13.22
N LYS A 15 -23.20 8.22 12.01
CA LYS A 15 -23.33 6.78 11.79
C LYS A 15 -22.19 5.99 12.44
N ASN A 16 -20.96 6.51 12.34
CA ASN A 16 -19.81 5.91 12.99
C ASN A 16 -19.98 5.90 14.51
N PHE A 17 -20.42 7.00 15.10
CA PHE A 17 -20.70 7.08 16.54
C PHE A 17 -21.78 6.09 16.97
N LEU A 18 -22.87 5.97 16.22
CA LEU A 18 -23.88 4.94 16.47
C LEU A 18 -23.30 3.53 16.37
N GLY A 19 -22.41 3.28 15.42
CA GLY A 19 -21.68 2.02 15.28
C GLY A 19 -20.86 1.70 16.53
N ILE A 20 -20.10 2.67 17.04
CA ILE A 20 -19.33 2.53 18.28
C ILE A 20 -20.27 2.16 19.45
N LEU A 21 -21.38 2.85 19.62
CA LEU A 21 -22.36 2.54 20.67
C LEU A 21 -22.90 1.12 20.57
N ASN A 22 -23.20 0.68 19.34
CA ASN A 22 -23.66 -0.69 19.09
C ASN A 22 -22.57 -1.73 19.45
N ASP A 23 -21.33 -1.46 19.11
CA ASP A 23 -20.21 -2.37 19.40
C ASP A 23 -19.99 -2.56 20.89
N ILE A 24 -20.07 -1.48 21.66
CA ILE A 24 -19.93 -1.51 23.13
C ILE A 24 -21.25 -1.76 23.86
N LYS A 25 -22.35 -2.04 23.12
CA LYS A 25 -23.68 -2.38 23.65
C LYS A 25 -24.28 -1.26 24.54
N ARG A 26 -24.20 0.00 24.05
CA ARG A 26 -24.85 1.16 24.66
C ARG A 26 -25.97 1.67 23.75
N ARG A 27 -27.12 1.95 24.34
CA ARG A 27 -28.16 2.74 23.67
C ARG A 27 -27.86 4.22 23.81
N PRO A 28 -28.46 5.11 23.00
CA PRO A 28 -28.26 6.55 23.14
C PRO A 28 -28.49 7.09 24.56
N GLU A 29 -29.51 6.54 25.26
CA GLU A 29 -29.81 6.93 26.63
C GLU A 29 -28.73 6.51 27.63
N ASP A 30 -28.13 5.33 27.42
CA ASP A 30 -27.02 4.85 28.24
C ASP A 30 -25.80 5.73 28.04
N ALA A 31 -25.52 6.08 26.80
CA ALA A 31 -24.41 7.00 26.43
C ALA A 31 -24.60 8.40 27.02
N ALA A 32 -25.82 8.94 26.95
CA ALA A 32 -26.13 10.25 27.53
C ALA A 32 -25.86 10.26 29.05
N ASN A 33 -26.34 9.24 29.76
CA ASN A 33 -26.15 9.10 31.20
C ASN A 33 -24.65 8.93 31.57
N GLU A 34 -23.92 8.06 30.86
CA GLU A 34 -22.52 7.76 31.14
C GLU A 34 -21.63 8.94 30.83
N LEU A 35 -21.89 9.70 29.72
CA LEU A 35 -21.15 10.88 29.34
C LEU A 35 -21.60 12.17 30.08
N GLY A 36 -22.73 12.12 30.78
CA GLY A 36 -23.26 13.25 31.54
C GLY A 36 -23.72 14.41 30.65
N VAL A 37 -24.43 14.09 29.58
CA VAL A 37 -25.04 15.05 28.64
C VAL A 37 -26.52 14.72 28.41
N ASP A 38 -27.27 15.64 27.82
CA ASP A 38 -28.67 15.39 27.47
C ASP A 38 -28.78 14.38 26.31
N LEU A 39 -29.84 13.55 26.33
CA LEU A 39 -30.12 12.61 25.25
C LEU A 39 -30.22 13.30 23.89
N SER A 40 -30.79 14.49 23.83
CA SER A 40 -30.92 15.29 22.61
C SER A 40 -29.56 15.66 21.99
N GLU A 41 -28.52 15.81 22.79
CA GLU A 41 -27.14 16.03 22.28
C GLU A 41 -26.60 14.77 21.60
N ILE A 42 -26.77 13.60 22.21
CA ILE A 42 -26.40 12.30 21.62
C ILE A 42 -27.15 12.06 20.30
N GLU A 43 -28.46 12.27 20.31
CA GLU A 43 -29.29 12.13 19.10
C GLU A 43 -28.89 13.10 18.00
N SER A 44 -28.57 14.35 18.33
CA SER A 44 -28.07 15.36 17.39
C SER A 44 -26.77 14.92 16.73
N ILE A 45 -25.86 14.32 17.48
CA ILE A 45 -24.59 13.76 16.95
C ILE A 45 -24.88 12.57 16.02
N ILE A 46 -25.72 11.63 16.44
CA ILE A 46 -26.09 10.43 15.65
C ILE A 46 -26.74 10.82 14.31
N GLN A 47 -27.59 11.84 14.33
CA GLN A 47 -28.27 12.37 13.13
C GLN A 47 -27.37 13.21 12.22
N GLY A 48 -26.13 13.54 12.67
CA GLY A 48 -25.22 14.39 11.93
C GLY A 48 -25.57 15.87 11.96
N ASN A 49 -26.45 16.31 12.86
CA ASN A 49 -26.76 17.73 13.08
C ASN A 49 -25.60 18.44 13.78
N SER A 50 -24.88 17.75 14.63
CA SER A 50 -23.66 18.22 15.29
C SER A 50 -22.56 17.15 15.21
N LEU A 51 -21.29 17.57 15.33
CA LEU A 51 -20.16 16.65 15.52
C LEU A 51 -19.98 16.38 17.02
N ILE A 52 -19.48 15.19 17.35
CA ILE A 52 -19.04 14.90 18.72
C ILE A 52 -17.90 15.85 19.10
N SER A 53 -18.00 16.46 20.27
CA SER A 53 -16.99 17.40 20.75
C SER A 53 -15.74 16.66 21.26
N GLN A 54 -14.58 17.32 21.21
CA GLN A 54 -13.34 16.79 21.77
C GLN A 54 -13.52 16.43 23.26
N VAL A 55 -14.26 17.24 24.01
CA VAL A 55 -14.54 16.99 25.45
C VAL A 55 -15.32 15.69 25.64
N LEU A 56 -16.30 15.40 24.79
CA LEU A 56 -17.06 14.15 24.85
C LEU A 56 -16.20 12.94 24.44
N ILE A 57 -15.34 13.09 23.43
CA ILE A 57 -14.38 12.05 23.05
C ILE A 57 -13.47 11.72 24.23
N GLU A 58 -12.89 12.74 24.90
CA GLU A 58 -12.03 12.57 26.06
C GLU A 58 -12.73 11.89 27.27
N LYS A 59 -14.01 12.17 27.46
CA LYS A 59 -14.81 11.43 28.45
C LYS A 59 -15.02 9.99 28.03
N ALA A 60 -15.40 9.76 26.77
CA ALA A 60 -15.70 8.43 26.24
C ALA A 60 -14.50 7.47 26.36
N ILE A 61 -13.30 7.90 25.96
CA ILE A 61 -12.09 7.07 26.03
C ILE A 61 -11.64 6.74 27.47
N LYS A 62 -12.12 7.49 28.47
CA LYS A 62 -11.85 7.18 29.88
C LYS A 62 -12.76 6.14 30.46
N ILE A 63 -13.96 5.99 29.92
CA ILE A 63 -15.01 5.12 30.50
C ILE A 63 -15.38 3.94 29.59
N TRP A 64 -15.10 4.03 28.29
CA TRP A 64 -15.39 2.98 27.31
C TRP A 64 -14.10 2.37 26.76
N PRO A 65 -14.11 1.11 26.33
CA PRO A 65 -12.96 0.46 25.72
C PRO A 65 -12.78 0.88 24.24
N VAL A 66 -12.58 2.18 24.00
CA VAL A 66 -12.47 2.79 22.67
C VAL A 66 -11.29 3.75 22.63
N ASN A 67 -10.77 4.03 21.44
CA ASN A 67 -9.73 5.01 21.23
C ASN A 67 -10.29 6.30 20.64
N SER A 68 -9.60 7.41 20.83
CA SER A 68 -10.02 8.69 20.25
C SER A 68 -10.15 8.64 18.73
N ARG A 69 -9.27 7.91 18.04
CA ARG A 69 -9.30 7.75 16.58
C ARG A 69 -10.56 7.05 16.07
N ASP A 70 -11.21 6.22 16.89
CA ASP A 70 -12.41 5.48 16.50
C ASP A 70 -13.59 6.42 16.18
N PHE A 71 -13.56 7.65 16.75
CA PHE A 71 -14.56 8.67 16.51
C PHE A 71 -14.36 9.46 15.20
N PHE A 72 -13.21 9.34 14.55
CA PHE A 72 -12.90 10.09 13.34
C PHE A 72 -13.08 9.23 12.09
N VAL A 73 -13.88 9.71 11.16
CA VAL A 73 -14.06 9.09 9.85
C VAL A 73 -13.19 9.77 8.80
N ILE A 74 -12.88 9.04 7.74
CA ILE A 74 -12.15 9.62 6.61
C ILE A 74 -13.05 10.66 5.93
N ARG A 75 -12.52 11.88 5.81
CA ARG A 75 -13.17 12.96 5.05
C ARG A 75 -12.96 12.70 3.56
N ASP A 76 -14.05 12.59 2.83
CA ASP A 76 -14.02 12.49 1.38
C ASP A 76 -13.79 13.89 0.78
N ASP A 77 -12.63 14.10 0.18
CA ASP A 77 -12.24 15.34 -0.50
C ASP A 77 -12.44 15.25 -2.03
N CYS A 78 -13.16 14.22 -2.48
CA CYS A 78 -13.39 13.92 -3.89
C CYS A 78 -14.83 13.44 -4.14
N SER A 79 -15.81 14.17 -3.61
CA SER A 79 -17.24 13.78 -3.65
C SER A 79 -17.84 13.64 -5.06
N SER A 80 -17.21 14.27 -6.07
CA SER A 80 -17.56 14.12 -7.48
C SER A 80 -16.98 12.86 -8.13
N GLY A 81 -16.10 12.13 -7.42
CA GLY A 81 -15.39 10.97 -7.96
C GLY A 81 -14.17 11.32 -8.83
N VAL A 82 -13.96 12.61 -9.14
CA VAL A 82 -12.83 13.08 -9.98
C VAL A 82 -12.14 14.25 -9.31
N LYS A 83 -10.82 14.19 -9.21
CA LYS A 83 -9.98 15.29 -8.72
C LYS A 83 -8.95 15.65 -9.77
N ILE A 84 -8.86 16.94 -10.08
CA ILE A 84 -7.99 17.48 -11.13
C ILE A 84 -7.06 18.51 -10.50
N MET A 85 -5.80 18.51 -10.90
CA MET A 85 -4.83 19.57 -10.64
C MET A 85 -4.24 20.03 -11.97
N HIS A 86 -4.33 21.32 -12.24
CA HIS A 86 -3.76 21.91 -13.46
C HIS A 86 -2.26 22.13 -13.33
N ALA A 87 -1.55 22.12 -14.48
CA ALA A 87 -0.08 22.26 -14.53
C ALA A 87 0.44 23.54 -13.83
N GLU A 88 -0.29 24.67 -13.95
CA GLU A 88 0.08 25.92 -13.29
C GLU A 88 -0.06 25.85 -11.76
N GLU A 89 -1.03 25.10 -11.26
CA GLU A 89 -1.20 24.84 -9.83
C GLU A 89 -0.09 23.91 -9.34
N SER A 90 0.21 22.86 -10.08
CA SER A 90 1.31 21.94 -9.82
C SER A 90 2.65 22.68 -9.74
N LYS A 91 2.94 23.60 -10.66
CA LYS A 91 4.18 24.40 -10.64
C LYS A 91 4.29 25.29 -9.39
N LYS A 92 3.19 25.83 -8.87
CA LYS A 92 3.20 26.65 -7.64
C LYS A 92 3.60 25.86 -6.40
N SER A 93 3.45 24.54 -6.41
CA SER A 93 3.84 23.64 -5.31
C SER A 93 5.32 23.25 -5.35
N SER A 94 6.12 23.77 -6.27
CA SER A 94 7.52 23.42 -6.47
C SER A 94 8.36 23.48 -5.20
N ARG A 95 9.08 22.40 -4.93
CA ARG A 95 10.00 22.25 -3.79
C ARG A 95 11.31 21.65 -4.27
N ILE A 96 12.41 22.37 -4.04
CA ILE A 96 13.75 21.86 -4.35
C ILE A 96 14.26 21.01 -3.19
N MET A 97 14.64 19.77 -3.50
CA MET A 97 15.34 18.90 -2.57
C MET A 97 16.82 18.90 -2.87
N ASN A 98 17.64 19.25 -1.87
CA ASN A 98 19.08 19.18 -1.96
C ASN A 98 19.58 17.83 -1.44
N ARG A 99 20.59 17.27 -2.12
CA ARG A 99 21.36 16.13 -1.64
C ARG A 99 22.85 16.45 -1.82
N ALA A 100 23.66 16.09 -0.83
CA ALA A 100 25.09 16.45 -0.78
C ALA A 100 25.34 17.95 -1.05
N GLY A 101 24.47 18.82 -0.55
CA GLY A 101 24.60 20.28 -0.65
C GLY A 101 24.25 20.89 -2.01
N LYS A 102 23.71 20.11 -2.96
CA LYS A 102 23.33 20.57 -4.30
C LYS A 102 21.85 20.29 -4.58
N PRO A 103 21.16 21.13 -5.40
CA PRO A 103 19.85 20.79 -5.92
C PRO A 103 19.89 19.44 -6.61
N TYR A 104 18.99 18.55 -6.22
CA TYR A 104 18.95 17.17 -6.70
C TYR A 104 17.66 16.84 -7.42
N TYR A 105 16.52 17.17 -6.80
CA TYR A 105 15.17 17.02 -7.36
C TYR A 105 14.36 18.30 -7.18
N GLU A 106 13.43 18.53 -8.10
CA GLU A 106 12.32 19.45 -7.89
C GLU A 106 11.03 18.64 -7.85
N TYR A 107 10.38 18.63 -6.69
CA TYR A 107 9.08 18.00 -6.50
C TYR A 107 7.95 18.97 -6.81
N ARG A 108 6.92 18.48 -7.47
CA ARG A 108 5.66 19.20 -7.69
C ARG A 108 4.50 18.29 -7.37
N ASP A 109 3.49 18.84 -6.71
CA ASP A 109 2.26 18.10 -6.41
C ASP A 109 1.50 17.80 -7.70
N THR A 110 0.71 16.73 -7.62
CA THR A 110 -0.32 16.40 -8.62
C THR A 110 -1.60 16.02 -7.90
N ALA A 111 -2.68 15.77 -8.60
CA ALA A 111 -3.96 15.48 -8.00
C ALA A 111 -3.87 14.30 -7.02
N MET A 112 -4.21 14.57 -5.76
CA MET A 112 -4.26 13.57 -4.68
C MET A 112 -5.58 13.67 -3.94
N SER A 113 -6.07 12.55 -3.42
CA SER A 113 -7.26 12.48 -2.60
C SER A 113 -7.00 11.67 -1.32
N THR A 114 -7.64 12.07 -0.22
CA THR A 114 -7.59 11.34 1.05
C THR A 114 -8.22 9.95 0.97
N VAL A 115 -9.13 9.74 0.02
CA VAL A 115 -9.81 8.45 -0.22
C VAL A 115 -9.07 7.56 -1.23
N SER A 116 -8.05 8.08 -1.91
CA SER A 116 -7.25 7.31 -2.87
C SER A 116 -6.03 6.67 -2.19
N PRO A 117 -5.66 5.44 -2.57
CA PRO A 117 -4.44 4.81 -2.11
C PRO A 117 -3.16 5.43 -2.71
N PHE A 118 -3.29 6.24 -3.75
CA PHE A 118 -2.19 6.80 -4.52
C PHE A 118 -1.60 8.06 -3.88
N ARG A 119 -0.28 8.19 -4.00
CA ARG A 119 0.48 9.39 -3.63
C ARG A 119 1.40 9.75 -4.80
N PRO A 120 0.84 10.40 -5.82
CA PRO A 120 1.58 10.79 -7.02
C PRO A 120 2.37 12.07 -6.82
N GLU A 121 3.52 12.16 -7.48
CA GLU A 121 4.35 13.36 -7.52
C GLU A 121 5.01 13.49 -8.90
N TRP A 122 5.12 14.71 -9.42
CA TRP A 122 6.04 15.04 -10.47
C TRP A 122 7.42 15.30 -9.86
N ILE A 123 8.45 14.69 -10.41
CA ILE A 123 9.84 14.89 -9.98
C ILE A 123 10.67 15.25 -11.19
N LEU A 124 11.23 16.47 -11.18
CA LEU A 124 12.18 16.93 -12.16
C LEU A 124 13.59 16.60 -11.68
N GLU A 125 14.37 15.93 -12.51
CA GLU A 125 15.68 15.41 -12.19
C GLU A 125 16.75 16.49 -12.45
N LEU A 126 17.19 17.19 -11.39
CA LEU A 126 18.18 18.27 -11.46
C LEU A 126 19.61 17.74 -11.42
N CYS A 127 19.82 16.52 -10.93
CA CYS A 127 21.12 15.85 -10.97
C CYS A 127 21.41 15.35 -12.38
N GLU A 128 22.61 15.66 -12.89
CA GLU A 128 23.09 15.19 -14.18
C GLU A 128 24.21 14.14 -14.02
N VAL A 129 24.24 13.18 -14.94
CA VAL A 129 25.28 12.13 -15.01
C VAL A 129 25.89 12.08 -16.40
N GLU A 130 27.22 11.87 -16.44
CA GLU A 130 28.03 11.87 -17.69
C GLU A 130 27.89 10.55 -18.46
N ASP A 131 27.65 9.44 -17.72
CA ASP A 131 27.68 8.08 -18.25
C ASP A 131 26.60 7.20 -17.61
N ASN A 132 26.59 5.93 -17.97
CA ASN A 132 25.67 4.92 -17.45
C ASN A 132 26.35 3.98 -16.42
N ASP A 133 27.36 4.48 -15.70
CA ASP A 133 28.02 3.69 -14.65
C ASP A 133 27.10 3.56 -13.42
N PRO A 134 26.71 2.35 -12.99
CA PRO A 134 25.92 2.16 -11.78
C PRO A 134 26.65 2.60 -10.51
N ASN A 135 27.96 2.80 -10.58
CA ASN A 135 28.82 3.25 -9.47
C ASN A 135 29.16 4.73 -9.51
N THR A 136 28.58 5.49 -10.43
CA THR A 136 28.87 6.92 -10.54
C THR A 136 28.77 7.62 -9.18
N PRO A 137 29.75 8.44 -8.77
CA PRO A 137 29.72 9.15 -7.49
C PRO A 137 28.73 10.32 -7.48
N ASN A 138 28.20 10.70 -8.63
CA ASN A 138 27.33 11.87 -8.77
C ASN A 138 25.94 11.63 -8.20
N VAL A 139 25.47 10.39 -8.13
CA VAL A 139 24.13 10.05 -7.63
C VAL A 139 24.13 9.81 -6.12
N GLN A 140 23.07 10.26 -5.48
CA GLN A 140 22.83 10.10 -4.05
C GLN A 140 21.68 9.11 -3.84
N TRP A 141 22.00 7.96 -3.28
CA TRP A 141 21.07 6.88 -3.03
C TRP A 141 20.11 7.19 -1.88
N ASN A 142 18.85 6.77 -2.01
CA ASN A 142 17.92 6.68 -0.89
C ASN A 142 17.99 5.27 -0.25
N ASN A 143 17.31 5.11 0.89
CA ASN A 143 17.19 3.82 1.55
C ASN A 143 15.90 3.07 1.16
N GLY A 144 15.23 3.52 0.09
CA GLY A 144 13.90 3.05 -0.25
C GLY A 144 12.82 3.63 0.66
N HIS A 145 11.60 3.22 0.45
CA HIS A 145 10.42 3.62 1.23
C HIS A 145 9.49 2.43 1.44
N VAL A 146 8.56 2.57 2.38
CA VAL A 146 7.63 1.50 2.78
C VAL A 146 6.55 1.20 1.73
N MET A 147 6.38 2.08 0.76
CA MET A 147 5.36 1.95 -0.28
C MET A 147 5.92 1.33 -1.54
N HIS A 148 5.05 0.67 -2.31
CA HIS A 148 5.31 0.33 -3.71
C HIS A 148 5.38 1.61 -4.54
N GLN A 149 6.16 1.60 -5.62
CA GLN A 149 6.21 2.72 -6.55
C GLN A 149 6.15 2.22 -7.99
N PHE A 150 5.25 2.83 -8.74
CA PHE A 150 5.27 2.83 -10.20
C PHE A 150 5.81 4.17 -10.68
N THR A 151 6.59 4.18 -11.77
CA THR A 151 7.13 5.42 -12.35
C THR A 151 6.99 5.39 -13.85
N TYR A 152 6.54 6.52 -14.41
CA TYR A 152 6.55 6.80 -15.84
C TYR A 152 7.59 7.86 -16.15
N PHE A 153 8.36 7.65 -17.21
CA PHE A 153 9.49 8.50 -17.57
C PHE A 153 9.19 9.43 -18.76
N ILE A 154 9.67 10.67 -18.66
CA ILE A 154 9.62 11.68 -19.70
C ILE A 154 11.04 12.27 -19.83
N GLY A 155 11.60 12.24 -21.04
CA GLY A 155 12.97 12.67 -21.28
C GLY A 155 13.99 11.56 -21.09
N GLU A 156 15.24 11.95 -20.94
CA GLU A 156 16.40 11.05 -20.90
C GLU A 156 16.88 10.91 -19.44
N VAL A 157 16.45 9.83 -18.77
CA VAL A 157 16.69 9.57 -17.35
C VAL A 157 17.47 8.29 -17.17
N ASN A 158 18.48 8.30 -16.29
CA ASN A 158 19.06 7.09 -15.73
C ASN A 158 18.37 6.76 -14.42
N PHE A 159 17.84 5.55 -14.34
CA PHE A 159 17.25 4.98 -13.14
C PHE A 159 18.26 4.02 -12.50
N TYR A 160 18.73 4.37 -11.32
CA TYR A 160 19.65 3.58 -10.51
C TYR A 160 18.90 2.83 -9.43
N TYR A 161 19.20 1.55 -9.25
CA TYR A 161 18.55 0.72 -8.24
C TYR A 161 19.48 -0.38 -7.72
N ARG A 162 19.15 -0.93 -6.56
CA ARG A 162 19.77 -2.16 -6.07
C ARG A 162 18.86 -3.33 -6.40
N ASP A 163 19.44 -4.34 -7.03
CA ASP A 163 18.74 -5.58 -7.36
C ASP A 163 18.50 -6.46 -6.11
N SER A 164 17.96 -7.67 -6.32
CA SER A 164 17.68 -8.64 -5.23
C SER A 164 18.94 -9.09 -4.49
N LYS A 165 20.12 -9.00 -5.11
CA LYS A 165 21.41 -9.33 -4.50
C LYS A 165 22.05 -8.12 -3.81
N GLY A 166 21.44 -6.94 -3.89
CA GLY A 166 21.97 -5.68 -3.37
C GLY A 166 23.00 -5.02 -4.27
N GLU A 167 23.23 -5.56 -5.48
CA GLU A 167 24.16 -5.00 -6.46
C GLU A 167 23.56 -3.76 -7.11
N LYS A 168 24.42 -2.79 -7.40
CA LYS A 168 24.02 -1.55 -8.08
C LYS A 168 23.80 -1.79 -9.56
N GLN A 169 22.65 -1.37 -10.04
CA GLN A 169 22.24 -1.44 -11.45
C GLN A 169 21.84 -0.06 -11.96
N VAL A 170 21.86 0.10 -13.27
CA VAL A 170 21.34 1.28 -13.95
C VAL A 170 20.48 0.85 -15.14
N ALA A 171 19.29 1.43 -15.26
CA ALA A 171 18.45 1.31 -16.45
C ALA A 171 18.39 2.65 -17.19
N ILE A 172 18.58 2.59 -18.50
CA ILE A 172 18.56 3.76 -19.39
C ILE A 172 17.13 3.98 -19.84
N MET A 173 16.46 4.98 -19.26
CA MET A 173 15.04 5.25 -19.48
C MET A 173 14.85 6.43 -20.43
N ASN A 174 13.79 6.37 -21.22
CA ASN A 174 13.39 7.41 -22.16
C ASN A 174 11.88 7.67 -22.03
N THR A 175 11.38 8.68 -22.71
CA THR A 175 9.95 8.98 -22.71
C THR A 175 9.11 7.75 -23.08
N GLY A 176 8.12 7.43 -22.25
CA GLY A 176 7.23 6.28 -22.43
C GLY A 176 7.69 5.01 -21.71
N ASP A 177 8.92 4.96 -21.25
CA ASP A 177 9.39 3.85 -20.41
C ASP A 177 8.78 3.93 -19.03
N SER A 178 8.75 2.79 -18.32
CA SER A 178 8.17 2.70 -17.00
C SER A 178 8.93 1.71 -16.12
N MET A 179 8.77 1.85 -14.82
CA MET A 179 9.32 0.88 -13.87
C MET A 179 8.37 0.67 -12.69
N TYR A 180 8.55 -0.45 -12.02
CA TYR A 180 8.00 -0.76 -10.72
C TYR A 180 9.12 -1.11 -9.75
N ILE A 181 9.01 -0.67 -8.51
CA ILE A 181 9.86 -1.09 -7.40
C ILE A 181 9.02 -1.50 -6.18
N SER A 182 9.49 -2.56 -5.53
CA SER A 182 8.93 -3.04 -4.27
C SER A 182 9.36 -2.14 -3.09
N PRO A 183 8.68 -2.21 -1.93
CA PRO A 183 9.10 -1.51 -0.71
C PRO A 183 10.57 -1.76 -0.36
N PHE A 184 11.20 -0.76 0.25
CA PHE A 184 12.59 -0.78 0.73
C PHE A 184 13.66 -1.00 -0.35
N THR A 185 13.31 -0.87 -1.62
CA THR A 185 14.29 -0.91 -2.71
C THR A 185 15.03 0.43 -2.78
N SER A 186 16.34 0.41 -2.53
CA SER A 186 17.20 1.59 -2.65
C SER A 186 17.33 2.00 -4.12
N HIS A 187 17.09 3.27 -4.42
CA HIS A 187 17.08 3.78 -5.77
C HIS A 187 17.38 5.29 -5.84
N THR A 188 17.64 5.77 -7.06
CA THR A 188 17.76 7.19 -7.37
C THR A 188 17.63 7.41 -8.87
N PHE A 189 17.46 8.67 -9.28
CA PHE A 189 17.31 9.06 -10.67
C PHE A 189 18.25 10.23 -11.00
N ALA A 190 18.63 10.35 -12.26
CA ALA A 190 19.39 11.48 -12.75
C ALA A 190 19.14 11.71 -14.24
N THR A 191 19.20 12.96 -14.69
CA THR A 191 19.18 13.32 -16.10
C THR A 191 20.50 12.92 -16.76
N ARG A 192 20.44 12.37 -17.98
CA ARG A 192 21.66 12.16 -18.77
C ARG A 192 22.19 13.47 -19.33
N LYS A 193 23.48 13.70 -19.18
CA LYS A 193 24.13 14.88 -19.72
C LYS A 193 23.96 14.98 -21.25
N GLY A 194 23.63 16.17 -21.71
CA GLY A 194 23.36 16.42 -23.12
C GLY A 194 21.89 16.26 -23.50
N ALA A 195 21.03 15.85 -22.57
CA ALA A 195 19.57 15.91 -22.75
C ALA A 195 19.15 17.37 -23.03
N LYS A 196 18.10 17.52 -23.84
CA LYS A 196 17.59 18.87 -24.20
C LYS A 196 16.95 19.57 -22.99
N GLU A 197 16.36 18.81 -22.11
CA GLU A 197 15.69 19.25 -20.88
C GLU A 197 15.97 18.25 -19.77
N ASN A 198 15.84 18.70 -18.53
CA ASN A 198 15.91 17.80 -17.39
C ASN A 198 14.84 16.71 -17.51
N GLY A 199 15.21 15.50 -17.15
CA GLY A 199 14.28 14.40 -17.10
C GLY A 199 13.15 14.67 -16.10
N LEU A 200 11.96 14.25 -16.44
CA LEU A 200 10.77 14.37 -15.60
C LEU A 200 10.18 12.99 -15.40
N ILE A 201 9.83 12.67 -14.16
CA ILE A 201 9.15 11.43 -13.85
C ILE A 201 7.82 11.69 -13.15
N LEU A 202 6.82 10.87 -13.46
CA LEU A 202 5.64 10.72 -12.64
C LEU A 202 5.87 9.54 -11.70
N ALA A 203 6.13 9.83 -10.44
CA ALA A 203 6.28 8.82 -9.40
C ALA A 203 4.94 8.61 -8.69
N LEU A 204 4.41 7.40 -8.78
CA LEU A 204 3.16 7.00 -8.15
C LEU A 204 3.45 5.99 -7.05
N THR A 205 3.42 6.44 -5.80
CA THR A 205 3.56 5.55 -4.65
C THR A 205 2.20 5.14 -4.10
N TYR A 206 2.07 3.90 -3.64
CA TYR A 206 0.81 3.37 -3.13
C TYR A 206 1.00 2.15 -2.24
N GLY A 207 0.03 1.89 -1.38
CA GLY A 207 0.04 0.76 -0.45
C GLY A 207 1.12 0.84 0.63
N GLY A 208 1.43 -0.28 1.25
CA GLY A 208 2.55 -0.44 2.18
C GLY A 208 2.43 0.22 3.55
N LYS A 209 1.35 0.90 3.88
CA LYS A 209 1.10 1.40 5.23
C LYS A 209 0.60 0.28 6.14
N LEU A 210 1.20 0.15 7.30
CA LEU A 210 0.60 -0.65 8.36
C LEU A 210 -0.73 -0.04 8.77
N THR A 211 -1.75 -0.87 8.93
CA THR A 211 -3.04 -0.40 9.43
C THR A 211 -2.89 0.08 10.86
N GLY A 212 -3.74 1.05 11.26
CA GLY A 212 -3.70 1.58 12.62
C GLY A 212 -3.92 0.52 13.69
N ASP A 213 -4.69 -0.52 13.39
CA ASP A 213 -4.97 -1.62 14.32
C ASP A 213 -3.72 -2.46 14.59
N VAL A 214 -2.96 -2.82 13.55
CA VAL A 214 -1.69 -3.52 13.70
C VAL A 214 -0.69 -2.67 14.49
N GLN A 215 -0.59 -1.37 14.23
CA GLN A 215 0.28 -0.47 14.99
C GLN A 215 -0.10 -0.41 16.46
N GLN A 216 -1.41 -0.38 16.76
CA GLN A 216 -1.91 -0.36 18.13
C GLN A 216 -1.61 -1.67 18.88
N GLU A 217 -1.83 -2.81 18.24
CA GLU A 217 -1.52 -4.12 18.81
C GLU A 217 -0.02 -4.25 19.08
N LEU A 218 0.83 -3.87 18.11
CA LEU A 218 2.28 -3.91 18.26
C LEU A 218 2.79 -2.99 19.39
N SER A 219 2.16 -1.82 19.59
CA SER A 219 2.54 -0.90 20.66
C SER A 219 2.17 -1.42 22.06
N GLY A 220 1.23 -2.33 22.16
CA GLY A 220 0.84 -3.00 23.40
C GLY A 220 1.73 -4.17 23.81
N LEU A 221 2.63 -4.62 22.92
CA LEU A 221 3.57 -5.71 23.20
C LEU A 221 4.88 -5.17 23.79
N SER A 222 5.39 -5.82 24.83
CA SER A 222 6.78 -5.59 25.26
C SER A 222 7.74 -6.14 24.19
N VAL A 223 8.98 -5.64 24.19
CA VAL A 223 10.03 -6.12 23.27
C VAL A 223 10.25 -7.63 23.43
N GLU A 224 10.25 -8.12 24.69
CA GLU A 224 10.40 -9.54 24.99
C GLU A 224 9.24 -10.38 24.43
N LEU A 225 8.01 -9.91 24.59
CA LEU A 225 6.84 -10.60 24.02
C LEU A 225 6.85 -10.54 22.49
N GLY A 226 7.22 -9.40 21.91
CA GLY A 226 7.33 -9.24 20.46
C GLY A 226 8.31 -10.23 19.82
N THR A 227 9.45 -10.49 20.46
CA THR A 227 10.44 -11.48 19.99
C THR A 227 9.93 -12.92 20.04
N ASN A 228 9.06 -13.26 20.98
CA ASN A 228 8.46 -14.60 21.06
C ASN A 228 7.48 -14.89 19.90
N PHE A 229 6.94 -13.84 19.28
CA PHE A 229 6.04 -13.94 18.11
C PHE A 229 6.74 -13.61 16.80
N ALA A 230 8.06 -13.34 16.83
CA ALA A 230 8.80 -13.09 15.59
C ALA A 230 8.87 -14.37 14.76
N LEU A 231 8.34 -14.29 13.54
CA LEU A 231 8.44 -15.35 12.55
C LEU A 231 9.68 -15.13 11.68
N ASP A 232 10.38 -16.20 11.35
CA ASP A 232 11.54 -16.16 10.48
C ASP A 232 11.10 -16.38 9.01
N PHE A 233 11.13 -15.32 8.22
CA PHE A 233 10.83 -15.34 6.78
C PHE A 233 12.08 -15.19 5.91
N SER A 234 13.25 -15.53 6.43
CA SER A 234 14.52 -15.40 5.70
C SER A 234 14.69 -16.40 4.56
N SER A 235 14.00 -17.54 4.62
CA SER A 235 13.95 -18.56 3.56
C SER A 235 12.58 -19.26 3.53
N LYS A 236 12.29 -20.04 2.50
CA LYS A 236 11.06 -20.85 2.44
C LYS A 236 11.00 -21.90 3.53
N GLU A 237 12.14 -22.50 3.82
CA GLU A 237 12.31 -23.51 4.87
C GLU A 237 12.02 -22.89 6.25
N SER A 238 12.66 -21.78 6.58
CA SER A 238 12.46 -21.06 7.83
C SER A 238 11.05 -20.54 7.98
N SER A 239 10.47 -20.01 6.90
CA SER A 239 9.08 -19.54 6.89
C SER A 239 8.08 -20.65 7.16
N SER A 240 8.22 -21.79 6.48
CA SER A 240 7.35 -22.95 6.68
C SER A 240 7.46 -23.50 8.10
N ALA A 241 8.68 -23.62 8.62
CA ALA A 241 8.96 -24.06 9.97
C ALA A 241 8.35 -23.14 11.02
N SER A 242 8.58 -21.82 10.88
CA SER A 242 8.05 -20.81 11.80
C SER A 242 6.53 -20.76 11.82
N LEU A 243 5.87 -20.82 10.67
CA LEU A 243 4.41 -20.83 10.56
C LEU A 243 3.82 -22.07 11.24
N LEU A 244 4.39 -23.25 10.97
CA LEU A 244 3.92 -24.50 11.59
C LEU A 244 4.07 -24.44 13.11
N LYS A 245 5.26 -24.08 13.60
CA LYS A 245 5.53 -23.95 15.03
C LYS A 245 4.57 -22.97 15.69
N TYR A 246 4.43 -21.78 15.12
CA TYR A 246 3.53 -20.75 15.64
C TYR A 246 2.11 -21.25 15.80
N HIS A 247 1.52 -21.81 14.74
CA HIS A 247 0.14 -22.29 14.78
C HIS A 247 -0.07 -23.48 15.71
N ARG A 248 0.92 -24.40 15.81
CA ARG A 248 0.85 -25.50 16.79
C ARG A 248 0.91 -24.97 18.22
N GLU A 249 1.81 -24.05 18.54
CA GLU A 249 1.99 -23.50 19.87
C GLU A 249 0.78 -22.71 20.36
N ILE A 250 0.21 -21.84 19.52
CA ILE A 250 -1.01 -21.10 19.88
C ILE A 250 -2.23 -22.01 20.03
N SER A 251 -2.23 -23.17 19.39
CA SER A 251 -3.26 -24.22 19.56
C SER A 251 -3.01 -25.09 20.80
N ASN A 252 -1.91 -24.88 21.52
CA ASN A 252 -1.48 -25.67 22.67
C ASN A 252 -1.40 -27.19 22.38
N LEU A 253 -1.02 -27.56 21.15
CA LEU A 253 -0.85 -28.96 20.77
C LEU A 253 0.61 -29.41 20.92
N SER A 254 0.82 -30.56 21.56
CA SER A 254 2.09 -31.25 21.51
C SER A 254 2.29 -31.95 20.15
N PHE A 255 3.52 -32.39 19.88
CA PHE A 255 3.80 -33.21 18.69
C PHE A 255 3.02 -34.54 18.71
N GLU A 256 2.83 -35.12 19.90
CA GLU A 256 2.05 -36.35 20.09
C GLU A 256 0.58 -36.15 19.70
N GLU A 257 -0.03 -35.03 20.15
CA GLU A 257 -1.42 -34.73 19.83
C GLU A 257 -1.59 -34.38 18.34
N LEU A 258 -0.64 -33.63 17.75
CA LEU A 258 -0.69 -33.31 16.34
C LEU A 258 -0.49 -34.57 15.47
N SER A 259 0.40 -35.47 15.87
CA SER A 259 0.63 -36.76 15.20
C SER A 259 -0.60 -37.67 15.27
N LYS A 260 -1.34 -37.69 16.38
CA LYS A 260 -2.59 -38.48 16.49
C LYS A 260 -3.69 -37.96 15.57
N ASN A 261 -3.70 -36.67 15.27
CA ASN A 261 -4.72 -36.03 14.44
C ASN A 261 -4.32 -35.94 12.96
N THR A 262 -3.15 -36.46 12.59
CA THR A 262 -2.61 -36.52 11.24
C THR A 262 -2.06 -37.91 10.94
N SER A 263 -1.70 -38.18 9.69
CA SER A 263 -0.95 -39.41 9.32
C SER A 263 0.57 -39.24 9.47
N ILE A 264 1.05 -38.14 10.07
CA ILE A 264 2.45 -37.71 10.10
C ILE A 264 3.08 -38.15 11.43
N SER A 265 4.26 -38.77 11.36
CA SER A 265 4.98 -39.18 12.57
C SER A 265 5.54 -37.99 13.36
N ILE A 266 5.71 -38.18 14.67
CA ILE A 266 6.31 -37.17 15.55
C ILE A 266 7.68 -36.72 15.02
N SER A 267 8.53 -37.66 14.62
CA SER A 267 9.85 -37.34 14.08
C SER A 267 9.78 -36.50 12.81
N GLU A 268 8.80 -36.72 11.96
CA GLU A 268 8.62 -35.94 10.75
C GLU A 268 8.11 -34.53 11.04
N LEU A 269 7.16 -34.38 11.98
CA LEU A 269 6.69 -33.08 12.45
C LEU A 269 7.82 -32.24 13.05
N GLN A 270 8.70 -32.87 13.82
CA GLN A 270 9.90 -32.20 14.37
C GLN A 270 10.85 -31.72 13.27
N LEU A 271 11.09 -32.54 12.22
CA LEU A 271 11.90 -32.13 11.06
C LEU A 271 11.30 -30.96 10.30
N PHE A 272 9.97 -30.87 10.24
CA PHE A 272 9.28 -29.72 9.64
C PHE A 272 9.48 -28.44 10.46
N GLU A 273 9.34 -28.49 11.79
CA GLU A 273 9.49 -27.31 12.65
C GLU A 273 10.92 -26.79 12.82
N ILE A 274 11.93 -27.63 12.60
CA ILE A 274 13.34 -27.17 12.56
C ILE A 274 13.80 -26.73 11.17
N GLY A 275 12.92 -26.81 10.17
CA GLY A 275 13.21 -26.39 8.79
C GLY A 275 14.13 -27.31 8.00
N THR A 276 14.40 -28.55 8.49
CA THR A 276 15.25 -29.52 7.81
C THR A 276 14.51 -30.21 6.66
N LYS A 277 13.19 -30.26 6.75
CA LYS A 277 12.30 -30.85 5.72
C LYS A 277 11.10 -29.92 5.49
N ILE A 278 10.80 -29.65 4.22
CA ILE A 278 9.60 -28.88 3.86
C ILE A 278 8.41 -29.84 3.78
N PRO A 279 7.28 -29.56 4.46
CA PRO A 279 6.08 -30.37 4.32
C PRO A 279 5.53 -30.35 2.89
N SER A 280 5.04 -31.47 2.42
CA SER A 280 4.27 -31.51 1.17
C SER A 280 2.92 -30.80 1.34
N ILE A 281 2.29 -30.41 0.24
CA ILE A 281 0.94 -29.84 0.26
C ILE A 281 -0.07 -30.80 0.94
N SER A 282 0.11 -32.10 0.78
CA SER A 282 -0.74 -33.10 1.47
C SER A 282 -0.54 -33.05 2.99
N ASN A 283 0.71 -33.01 3.45
CA ASN A 283 1.03 -32.86 4.88
C ASN A 283 0.44 -31.56 5.43
N LEU A 284 0.62 -30.42 4.72
CA LEU A 284 0.10 -29.13 5.15
C LEU A 284 -1.44 -29.11 5.25
N LYS A 285 -2.15 -29.81 4.35
CA LYS A 285 -3.61 -29.96 4.44
C LYS A 285 -4.05 -30.71 5.69
N GLU A 286 -3.36 -31.82 6.01
CA GLU A 286 -3.67 -32.60 7.23
C GLU A 286 -3.39 -31.76 8.49
N ILE A 287 -2.24 -31.08 8.52
CA ILE A 287 -1.84 -30.19 9.64
C ILE A 287 -2.85 -29.05 9.78
N ALA A 288 -3.19 -28.36 8.70
CA ALA A 288 -4.17 -27.27 8.72
C ALA A 288 -5.54 -27.72 9.25
N HIS A 289 -5.97 -28.91 8.82
CA HIS A 289 -7.21 -29.51 9.34
C HIS A 289 -7.13 -29.80 10.85
N ALA A 290 -6.03 -30.41 11.30
CA ALA A 290 -5.81 -30.73 12.71
C ALA A 290 -5.71 -29.48 13.59
N LEU A 291 -5.17 -28.38 13.06
CA LEU A 291 -5.04 -27.08 13.74
C LEU A 291 -6.28 -26.19 13.58
N THR A 292 -7.25 -26.59 12.77
CA THR A 292 -8.47 -25.80 12.47
C THR A 292 -8.15 -24.42 11.88
N ILE A 293 -7.20 -24.38 10.92
CA ILE A 293 -6.79 -23.19 10.18
C ILE A 293 -6.88 -23.41 8.67
N ASN A 294 -6.75 -22.36 7.88
CA ASN A 294 -6.66 -22.48 6.43
C ASN A 294 -5.28 -22.98 6.00
N LEU A 295 -5.23 -23.80 4.96
CA LEU A 295 -3.96 -24.24 4.35
C LEU A 295 -3.03 -23.05 4.03
N ARG A 296 -3.59 -21.94 3.52
CA ARG A 296 -2.82 -20.74 3.18
C ARG A 296 -2.04 -20.14 4.37
N ASP A 297 -2.50 -20.36 5.60
CA ASP A 297 -1.87 -19.83 6.79
C ASP A 297 -0.57 -20.58 7.14
N LEU A 298 -0.37 -21.77 6.56
CA LEU A 298 0.85 -22.56 6.67
C LEU A 298 1.77 -22.43 5.45
N LEU A 299 1.32 -21.77 4.39
CA LEU A 299 2.15 -21.60 3.20
C LEU A 299 3.11 -20.43 3.39
N PRO A 300 4.42 -20.63 3.16
CA PRO A 300 5.36 -19.52 3.16
C PRO A 300 4.99 -18.53 2.05
N ASN A 301 5.26 -17.28 2.30
CA ASN A 301 5.14 -16.26 1.27
C ASN A 301 6.11 -16.59 0.13
N ASP A 302 5.63 -16.44 -1.10
CA ASP A 302 6.53 -16.50 -2.25
C ASP A 302 7.56 -15.37 -2.14
N GLU A 303 8.79 -15.68 -2.47
CA GLU A 303 9.81 -14.64 -2.63
C GLU A 303 9.35 -13.66 -3.71
N ILE A 304 9.56 -12.38 -3.45
CA ILE A 304 9.39 -11.36 -4.50
C ILE A 304 10.61 -11.50 -5.40
N GLU A 305 10.48 -12.30 -6.45
CA GLU A 305 11.57 -12.58 -7.39
C GLU A 305 12.07 -11.29 -8.05
N ASP A 306 11.15 -10.39 -8.42
CA ASP A 306 11.46 -9.14 -9.07
C ASP A 306 11.15 -7.94 -8.17
N LYS A 307 12.15 -7.50 -7.39
CA LYS A 307 12.04 -6.25 -6.62
C LYS A 307 11.92 -5.01 -7.49
N VAL A 308 12.47 -5.09 -8.70
CA VAL A 308 12.47 -4.03 -9.69
C VAL A 308 12.07 -4.60 -11.04
N ILE A 309 11.08 -3.98 -11.67
CA ILE A 309 10.68 -4.30 -13.04
C ILE A 309 10.91 -3.05 -13.88
N VAL A 310 11.78 -3.16 -14.89
CA VAL A 310 12.01 -2.13 -15.89
C VAL A 310 11.30 -2.55 -17.16
N LYS A 311 10.51 -1.65 -17.75
CA LYS A 311 9.83 -1.90 -19.01
C LYS A 311 10.00 -0.75 -19.98
N HIS A 312 10.63 -1.04 -21.08
CA HIS A 312 10.73 -0.09 -22.18
C HIS A 312 9.44 -0.03 -22.99
N ASN A 313 9.04 1.14 -23.42
CA ASN A 313 7.77 1.35 -24.14
C ASN A 313 7.57 0.41 -25.33
N LYS A 314 8.64 0.16 -26.09
CA LYS A 314 8.63 -0.75 -27.26
C LYS A 314 8.41 -2.24 -26.90
N GLU A 315 8.58 -2.63 -25.64
CA GLU A 315 8.43 -4.00 -25.14
C GLU A 315 7.03 -4.28 -24.63
N GLY A 316 6.20 -3.23 -24.47
CA GLY A 316 4.82 -3.34 -24.02
C GLY A 316 3.95 -4.08 -25.03
N LYS A 317 3.07 -4.93 -24.52
CA LYS A 317 1.99 -5.49 -25.35
C LYS A 317 1.03 -4.39 -25.72
N LYS A 318 0.65 -4.33 -27.02
CA LYS A 318 -0.31 -3.36 -27.53
C LYS A 318 -1.57 -4.06 -27.99
N TRP A 319 -2.71 -3.46 -27.71
CA TRP A 319 -4.01 -3.93 -28.20
C TRP A 319 -4.98 -2.78 -28.31
N PHE A 320 -6.09 -3.01 -29.04
CA PHE A 320 -7.16 -2.05 -29.17
C PHE A 320 -8.36 -2.47 -28.31
N TYR A 321 -9.05 -1.48 -27.77
CA TYR A 321 -10.26 -1.69 -26.99
C TYR A 321 -11.31 -0.59 -27.29
N PRO A 322 -12.61 -0.89 -27.34
CA PRO A 322 -13.15 -2.24 -27.55
C PRO A 322 -12.66 -2.84 -28.87
N GLU A 323 -12.68 -4.15 -29.01
CA GLU A 323 -12.14 -4.83 -30.20
C GLU A 323 -12.85 -4.43 -31.50
N ASN A 324 -14.17 -4.20 -31.42
CA ASN A 324 -15.02 -3.82 -32.56
C ASN A 324 -14.82 -2.36 -33.02
N THR A 325 -14.75 -1.40 -32.08
CA THR A 325 -14.65 0.04 -32.38
C THR A 325 -13.24 0.57 -32.41
N LYS A 326 -12.32 -0.12 -31.74
CA LYS A 326 -10.90 0.29 -31.61
C LYS A 326 -10.75 1.75 -31.16
N SER A 327 -11.58 2.16 -30.21
CA SER A 327 -11.62 3.55 -29.73
C SER A 327 -10.37 3.93 -28.94
N TYR A 328 -9.69 2.93 -28.36
CA TYR A 328 -8.46 3.10 -27.57
C TYR A 328 -7.37 2.16 -28.05
N GLU A 329 -6.14 2.65 -28.06
CA GLU A 329 -4.92 1.82 -28.13
C GLU A 329 -4.30 1.77 -26.73
N PHE A 330 -4.14 0.58 -26.22
CA PHE A 330 -3.45 0.32 -24.96
C PHE A 330 -2.03 -0.14 -25.22
N ASN A 331 -1.10 0.34 -24.40
CA ASN A 331 0.26 -0.18 -24.31
C ASN A 331 0.53 -0.56 -22.85
N GLU A 332 0.91 -1.80 -22.62
CA GLU A 332 1.20 -2.30 -21.28
C GLU A 332 2.49 -1.67 -20.75
N LEU A 333 2.41 -1.05 -19.59
CA LEU A 333 3.55 -0.53 -18.84
C LEU A 333 4.02 -1.55 -17.78
N ALA A 334 4.97 -1.16 -16.92
CA ALA A 334 5.47 -2.02 -15.87
C ALA A 334 4.34 -2.47 -14.92
N ASN A 335 4.20 -3.77 -14.76
CA ASN A 335 3.24 -4.42 -13.87
C ASN A 335 3.94 -5.50 -13.06
N THR A 336 3.40 -5.85 -11.91
CA THR A 336 3.94 -6.90 -11.05
C THR A 336 2.85 -7.90 -10.65
N SER A 337 3.23 -9.17 -10.52
CA SER A 337 2.37 -10.22 -9.99
C SER A 337 2.08 -10.06 -8.49
N VAL A 338 2.93 -9.33 -7.76
CA VAL A 338 2.78 -9.05 -6.33
C VAL A 338 1.54 -8.18 -6.06
N LEU A 339 1.16 -7.35 -7.03
CA LEU A 339 -0.02 -6.48 -6.95
C LEU A 339 -0.98 -6.78 -8.11
N PRO A 340 -1.66 -7.92 -8.08
CA PRO A 340 -2.49 -8.40 -9.20
C PRO A 340 -3.69 -7.49 -9.50
N PHE A 341 -4.12 -6.67 -8.53
CA PHE A 341 -5.23 -5.73 -8.69
C PHE A 341 -4.79 -4.33 -9.17
N SER A 342 -3.47 -4.11 -9.33
CA SER A 342 -2.93 -2.85 -9.88
C SER A 342 -2.40 -3.09 -11.27
N LYS A 343 -2.84 -2.28 -12.24
CA LYS A 343 -2.40 -2.36 -13.64
C LYS A 343 -2.02 -0.98 -14.14
N SER A 344 -0.95 -0.92 -14.92
CA SER A 344 -0.43 0.30 -15.51
C SER A 344 -0.46 0.22 -17.02
N PHE A 345 -1.05 1.22 -17.65
CA PHE A 345 -1.19 1.31 -19.09
C PHE A 345 -0.94 2.71 -19.60
N GLU A 346 -0.35 2.82 -20.78
CA GLU A 346 -0.45 4.00 -21.61
C GLU A 346 -1.68 3.83 -22.51
N ILE A 347 -2.60 4.79 -22.48
CA ILE A 347 -3.85 4.73 -23.22
C ILE A 347 -3.92 5.89 -24.21
N LYS A 348 -4.02 5.56 -25.49
CA LYS A 348 -4.20 6.55 -26.55
C LYS A 348 -5.65 6.51 -27.03
N VAL A 349 -6.31 7.66 -26.96
CA VAL A 349 -7.66 7.83 -27.49
C VAL A 349 -7.58 8.00 -29.00
N LEU A 350 -8.17 7.10 -29.76
CA LEU A 350 -8.14 7.10 -31.23
C LEU A 350 -9.42 7.65 -31.87
N ASN A 351 -10.55 7.55 -31.15
CA ASN A 351 -11.84 8.03 -31.62
C ASN A 351 -12.37 9.12 -30.70
N SER A 352 -12.73 10.26 -31.26
CA SER A 352 -13.29 11.41 -30.52
C SER A 352 -14.83 11.43 -30.45
N ASN A 353 -15.52 10.48 -31.10
CA ASN A 353 -16.96 10.38 -31.01
C ASN A 353 -17.39 9.77 -29.68
N ASN A 354 -17.89 10.59 -28.80
CA ASN A 354 -18.20 10.26 -27.40
C ASN A 354 -19.31 9.22 -27.19
N SER A 355 -20.10 8.86 -28.20
CA SER A 355 -21.21 7.92 -28.05
C SER A 355 -20.79 6.45 -27.87
N GLU A 356 -19.49 6.14 -28.03
CA GLU A 356 -18.96 4.78 -27.98
C GLU A 356 -17.69 4.65 -27.12
N LEU A 357 -17.35 5.73 -26.40
CA LEU A 357 -16.19 5.75 -25.48
C LEU A 357 -16.64 5.22 -24.12
N ASP A 358 -16.65 3.89 -24.01
CA ASP A 358 -17.03 3.21 -22.78
C ASP A 358 -15.79 2.51 -22.19
N LEU A 359 -15.10 3.24 -21.31
CA LEU A 359 -13.98 2.72 -20.55
C LEU A 359 -14.29 2.84 -19.05
N GLU A 360 -14.85 1.77 -18.49
CA GLU A 360 -15.21 1.70 -17.09
C GLU A 360 -14.18 0.92 -16.29
N SER A 361 -13.94 1.36 -15.08
CA SER A 361 -13.18 0.62 -14.06
C SER A 361 -13.84 0.79 -12.72
N GLY A 362 -14.04 -0.30 -12.00
CA GLY A 362 -14.57 -0.32 -10.63
C GLY A 362 -13.53 0.04 -9.56
N LEU A 363 -12.31 0.40 -9.95
CA LEU A 363 -11.18 0.66 -9.08
C LEU A 363 -10.75 2.13 -9.13
N HIS A 364 -9.92 2.54 -8.15
CA HIS A 364 -9.26 3.83 -8.20
C HIS A 364 -8.35 3.92 -9.43
N GLN A 365 -8.36 5.06 -10.10
CA GLN A 365 -7.53 5.36 -11.26
C GLN A 365 -6.72 6.63 -11.00
N TYR A 366 -5.54 6.65 -11.56
CA TYR A 366 -4.67 7.80 -11.61
C TYR A 366 -4.08 7.95 -13.02
#